data_a9db7574614cbda1a128151794c78058
#
_entry.id   a9db7574614cbda1a128151794c78058
#
_cell.length_a   1.000
_cell.length_b   1.000
_cell.length_c   1.000
_cell.angle_alpha   90.00
_cell.angle_beta   90.00
_cell.angle_gamma   90.00
#
_symmetry.space_group_name_H-M   'P 1'
#
loop_
_entity.id
_entity.type
_entity.pdbx_description
1 polymer ?
#
loop_
_entity_poly.entity_id
_entity_poly.type
_entity_poly.pdbx_seq_one_letter_code
_entity_poly.pdbx_strand_id
1 'polypeptide(L)'
;TGRSASQRRGVLMAGEKNFETRLKKWLESEGIYPLGEPVDRMGTPPCGYWEKRWGGGRYVKSGLPDMRIVVKGLALEVELKATTGTPSKLQKRNIAQINNSGCFGFILYPEGFETFKKIVKGVKQCEFPTAGLISLIDAHTDTACDMWKG
;
A
#
# COMPACT_ATOMS: atom_id res chain seq x y z
N THR A 1 -28.34 -18.35 8.58
CA THR A 1 -28.67 -17.72 7.28
C THR A 1 -27.45 -17.00 6.73
N GLY A 2 -26.66 -17.72 5.93
CA GLY A 2 -25.45 -17.17 5.34
C GLY A 2 -25.73 -16.20 4.19
N ARG A 3 -24.91 -15.15 4.05
CA ARG A 3 -24.99 -14.26 2.89
C ARG A 3 -24.63 -15.01 1.62
N SER A 4 -25.27 -14.66 0.50
CA SER A 4 -24.95 -15.23 -0.81
C SER A 4 -23.49 -14.87 -1.22
N ALA A 5 -22.94 -15.61 -2.18
CA ALA A 5 -21.58 -15.32 -2.69
C ALA A 5 -21.48 -13.87 -3.25
N SER A 6 -22.53 -13.41 -3.91
CA SER A 6 -22.63 -12.03 -4.42
C SER A 6 -22.61 -10.99 -3.29
N GLN A 7 -23.41 -11.24 -2.22
CA GLN A 7 -23.43 -10.36 -1.05
C GLN A 7 -22.10 -10.33 -0.31
N ARG A 8 -21.41 -11.48 -0.18
CA ARG A 8 -20.08 -11.54 0.43
C ARG A 8 -19.05 -10.75 -0.37
N ARG A 9 -19.09 -10.87 -1.70
CA ARG A 9 -18.20 -10.11 -2.59
C ARG A 9 -18.44 -8.61 -2.45
N GLY A 10 -19.70 -8.18 -2.42
CA GLY A 10 -20.06 -6.76 -2.23
C GLY A 10 -19.53 -6.19 -0.91
N VAL A 11 -19.63 -6.94 0.18
CA VAL A 11 -19.11 -6.51 1.50
C VAL A 11 -17.58 -6.42 1.49
N LEU A 12 -16.89 -7.37 0.86
CA LEU A 12 -15.42 -7.36 0.72
C LEU A 12 -14.95 -6.15 -0.08
N MET A 13 -15.60 -5.86 -1.21
CA MET A 13 -15.26 -4.69 -2.05
C MET A 13 -15.51 -3.38 -1.33
N ALA A 14 -16.61 -3.26 -0.57
CA ALA A 14 -16.90 -2.07 0.24
C ALA A 14 -15.86 -1.87 1.34
N GLY A 15 -15.45 -2.93 2.03
CA GLY A 15 -14.43 -2.88 3.08
C GLY A 15 -13.07 -2.46 2.55
N GLU A 16 -12.65 -3.01 1.40
CA GLU A 16 -11.41 -2.65 0.72
C GLU A 16 -11.41 -1.19 0.26
N LYS A 17 -12.51 -0.72 -0.34
CA LYS A 17 -12.69 0.67 -0.77
C LYS A 17 -12.66 1.65 0.40
N ASN A 18 -13.29 1.30 1.51
CA ASN A 18 -13.26 2.12 2.72
C ASN A 18 -11.84 2.23 3.28
N PHE A 19 -11.11 1.14 3.31
CA PHE A 19 -9.71 1.13 3.73
C PHE A 19 -8.83 1.98 2.80
N GLU A 20 -8.98 1.83 1.49
CA GLU A 20 -8.29 2.66 0.50
C GLU A 20 -8.51 4.15 0.73
N THR A 21 -9.77 4.55 0.98
CA THR A 21 -10.11 5.95 1.26
C THR A 21 -9.42 6.47 2.53
N ARG A 22 -9.39 5.67 3.59
CA ARG A 22 -8.69 6.01 4.83
C ARG A 22 -7.19 6.15 4.64
N LEU A 23 -6.59 5.23 3.89
CA LEU A 23 -5.17 5.25 3.55
C LEU A 23 -4.79 6.52 2.78
N LYS A 24 -5.53 6.84 1.72
CA LYS A 24 -5.31 8.04 0.91
C LYS A 24 -5.38 9.32 1.75
N LYS A 25 -6.40 9.43 2.59
CA LYS A 25 -6.60 10.58 3.46
C LYS A 25 -5.44 10.75 4.45
N TRP A 26 -4.95 9.65 5.01
CA TRP A 26 -3.80 9.67 5.90
C TRP A 26 -2.52 10.05 5.14
N LEU A 27 -2.27 9.50 3.96
CA LEU A 27 -1.12 9.85 3.14
C LEU A 27 -1.06 11.35 2.84
N GLU A 28 -2.18 11.95 2.45
CA GLU A 28 -2.28 13.39 2.20
C GLU A 28 -1.97 14.20 3.46
N SER A 29 -2.43 13.77 4.62
CA SER A 29 -2.10 14.42 5.90
C SER A 29 -0.61 14.39 6.22
N GLU A 30 0.12 13.42 5.69
CA GLU A 30 1.58 13.27 5.85
C GLU A 30 2.40 13.97 4.77
N GLY A 31 1.76 14.62 3.80
CA GLY A 31 2.43 15.29 2.68
C GLY A 31 2.70 14.38 1.49
N ILE A 32 2.01 13.24 1.40
CA ILE A 32 2.11 12.28 0.30
C ILE A 32 0.83 12.41 -0.53
N TYR A 33 0.90 13.19 -1.61
CA TYR A 33 -0.25 13.59 -2.41
C TYR A 33 -0.42 12.72 -3.65
N PRO A 34 -1.64 12.68 -4.24
CA PRO A 34 -1.83 12.04 -5.55
C PRO A 34 -0.88 12.63 -6.58
N LEU A 35 -0.30 11.79 -7.42
CA LEU A 35 0.54 12.26 -8.52
C LEU A 35 -0.26 13.20 -9.42
N GLY A 36 0.29 14.39 -9.70
CA GLY A 36 -0.38 15.42 -10.49
C GLY A 36 -1.19 16.44 -9.68
N GLU A 37 -1.22 16.34 -8.34
CA GLU A 37 -1.89 17.31 -7.50
C GLU A 37 -1.22 18.70 -7.59
N PRO A 38 -1.98 19.79 -7.80
CA PRO A 38 -1.43 21.14 -7.82
C PRO A 38 -0.79 21.53 -6.48
N VAL A 39 0.40 22.10 -6.52
CA VAL A 39 1.19 22.47 -5.32
C VAL A 39 0.46 23.49 -4.44
N ASP A 40 -0.32 24.37 -5.03
CA ASP A 40 -1.10 25.40 -4.31
C ASP A 40 -2.21 24.84 -3.42
N ARG A 41 -2.57 23.57 -3.59
CA ARG A 41 -3.59 22.87 -2.78
C ARG A 41 -2.99 22.03 -1.66
N MET A 42 -1.68 22.00 -1.55
CA MET A 42 -0.98 21.18 -0.54
C MET A 42 -0.92 21.91 0.80
N GLY A 43 -1.67 21.43 1.79
CA GLY A 43 -1.68 21.98 3.15
C GLY A 43 -0.44 21.60 3.97
N THR A 44 0.04 20.36 3.82
CA THR A 44 1.26 19.85 4.44
C THR A 44 2.39 19.86 3.40
N PRO A 45 3.63 20.25 3.76
CA PRO A 45 4.74 20.23 2.82
C PRO A 45 4.91 18.88 2.14
N PRO A 46 5.05 18.82 0.80
CA PRO A 46 5.12 17.55 0.08
C PRO A 46 6.43 16.82 0.40
N CYS A 47 6.33 15.52 0.68
CA CYS A 47 7.48 14.64 0.87
C CYS A 47 7.41 13.37 0.01
N GLY A 48 6.36 13.24 -0.80
CA GLY A 48 6.16 12.10 -1.66
C GLY A 48 4.88 12.21 -2.48
N TYR A 49 4.58 11.15 -3.17
CA TYR A 49 3.34 11.03 -3.93
C TYR A 49 2.83 9.59 -3.91
N TRP A 50 1.56 9.42 -4.25
CA TRP A 50 1.00 8.11 -4.53
C TRP A 50 0.30 8.11 -5.88
N GLU A 51 0.27 6.96 -6.51
CA GLU A 51 -0.54 6.71 -7.70
C GLU A 51 -1.32 5.41 -7.52
N LYS A 52 -2.56 5.42 -7.93
CA LYS A 52 -3.38 4.23 -7.95
C LYS A 52 -3.37 3.62 -9.35
N ARG A 53 -3.19 2.30 -9.41
CA ARG A 53 -3.35 1.56 -10.66
C ARG A 53 -4.80 1.12 -10.81
N TRP A 54 -5.40 1.55 -11.91
CA TRP A 54 -6.75 1.16 -12.25
C TRP A 54 -6.71 -0.19 -12.97
N GLY A 55 -7.31 -1.23 -12.35
CA GLY A 55 -7.44 -2.54 -12.98
C GLY A 55 -8.63 -2.59 -13.92
N GLY A 56 -8.63 -3.52 -14.89
CA GLY A 56 -9.80 -3.90 -15.68
C GLY A 56 -9.81 -3.47 -17.15
N GLY A 57 -8.78 -2.83 -17.66
CA GLY A 57 -8.65 -2.60 -19.08
C GLY A 57 -8.08 -3.84 -19.82
N ARG A 58 -8.50 -4.05 -21.07
CA ARG A 58 -8.06 -5.17 -21.93
C ARG A 58 -6.53 -5.26 -22.07
N TYR A 59 -5.84 -4.14 -21.84
CA TYR A 59 -4.39 -4.02 -22.00
C TYR A 59 -3.66 -3.79 -20.66
N VAL A 60 -4.36 -3.82 -19.54
CA VAL A 60 -3.76 -3.65 -18.22
C VAL A 60 -3.29 -5.01 -17.70
N LYS A 61 -2.03 -5.08 -17.31
CA LYS A 61 -1.44 -6.29 -16.73
C LYS A 61 -2.14 -6.64 -15.42
N SER A 62 -2.64 -7.88 -15.32
CA SER A 62 -3.28 -8.39 -14.12
C SER A 62 -2.30 -8.63 -12.98
N GLY A 63 -2.79 -8.54 -11.74
CA GLY A 63 -2.01 -8.89 -10.55
C GLY A 63 -0.97 -7.87 -10.12
N LEU A 64 -0.97 -6.66 -10.72
CA LEU A 64 -0.14 -5.57 -10.23
C LEU A 64 -0.68 -5.06 -8.89
N PRO A 65 0.21 -4.59 -7.98
CA PRO A 65 -0.23 -3.91 -6.75
C PRO A 65 -1.13 -2.70 -7.04
N ASP A 66 -2.12 -2.46 -6.17
CA ASP A 66 -3.11 -1.40 -6.36
C ASP A 66 -2.52 0.00 -6.38
N MET A 67 -1.50 0.22 -5.57
CA MET A 67 -0.92 1.54 -5.37
C MET A 67 0.60 1.49 -5.34
N ARG A 68 1.21 2.52 -5.91
CA ARG A 68 2.61 2.88 -5.63
C ARG A 68 2.61 4.10 -4.73
N ILE A 69 3.37 4.04 -3.64
CA ILE A 69 3.55 5.14 -2.71
C ILE A 69 5.04 5.45 -2.66
N VAL A 70 5.40 6.67 -3.00
CA VAL A 70 6.80 7.13 -2.96
C VAL A 70 6.95 8.13 -1.82
N VAL A 71 7.87 7.85 -0.92
CA VAL A 71 8.17 8.69 0.24
C VAL A 71 9.65 9.00 0.24
N LYS A 72 10.01 10.26 0.06
CA LYS A 72 11.42 10.72 0.01
C LYS A 72 12.30 9.85 -0.90
N GLY A 73 11.79 9.52 -2.07
CA GLY A 73 12.50 8.73 -3.07
C GLY A 73 12.43 7.22 -2.90
N LEU A 74 11.85 6.71 -1.81
CA LEU A 74 11.63 5.28 -1.61
C LEU A 74 10.24 4.87 -2.11
N ALA A 75 10.19 3.89 -3.02
CA ALA A 75 8.94 3.39 -3.57
C ALA A 75 8.43 2.16 -2.79
N LEU A 76 7.18 2.23 -2.38
CA LEU A 76 6.44 1.14 -1.74
C LEU A 76 5.34 0.69 -2.69
N GLU A 77 5.28 -0.59 -3.00
CA GLU A 77 4.24 -1.20 -3.83
C GLU A 77 3.22 -1.88 -2.91
N VAL A 78 1.97 -1.44 -2.97
CA VAL A 78 0.95 -1.84 -2.00
C VAL A 78 -0.26 -2.46 -2.69
N GLU A 79 -0.57 -3.69 -2.33
CA GLU A 79 -1.83 -4.36 -2.66
C GLU A 79 -2.76 -4.26 -1.46
N LEU A 80 -3.94 -3.65 -1.65
CA LEU A 80 -4.92 -3.46 -0.58
C LEU A 80 -5.88 -4.64 -0.50
N LYS A 81 -6.22 -5.05 0.71
CA LYS A 81 -7.22 -6.09 0.98
C LYS A 81 -8.15 -5.68 2.12
N ALA A 82 -9.39 -6.13 2.05
CA ALA A 82 -10.29 -6.10 3.20
C ALA A 82 -9.85 -7.16 4.23
N THR A 83 -10.29 -7.01 5.48
CA THR A 83 -9.92 -7.91 6.60
C THR A 83 -10.04 -9.40 6.26
N THR A 84 -11.07 -9.80 5.51
CA THR A 84 -11.31 -11.18 5.12
C THR A 84 -10.90 -11.48 3.67
N GLY A 85 -10.29 -10.49 3.00
CA GLY A 85 -9.85 -10.65 1.61
C GLY A 85 -8.62 -11.56 1.50
N THR A 86 -8.53 -12.31 0.41
CA THR A 86 -7.39 -13.19 0.13
C THR A 86 -6.74 -12.75 -1.18
N PRO A 87 -5.41 -12.55 -1.21
CA PRO A 87 -4.71 -12.24 -2.45
C PRO A 87 -4.73 -13.45 -3.38
N SER A 88 -4.83 -13.18 -4.69
CA SER A 88 -4.71 -14.22 -5.71
C SER A 88 -3.28 -14.78 -5.76
N LYS A 89 -3.13 -15.96 -6.36
CA LYS A 89 -1.79 -16.55 -6.59
C LYS A 89 -0.90 -15.63 -7.42
N LEU A 90 -1.47 -14.93 -8.40
CA LEU A 90 -0.75 -13.98 -9.23
C LEU A 90 -0.30 -12.74 -8.44
N GLN A 91 -1.17 -12.21 -7.58
CA GLN A 91 -0.81 -11.10 -6.69
C GLN A 91 0.34 -11.49 -5.76
N LYS A 92 0.26 -12.66 -5.13
CA LYS A 92 1.34 -13.18 -4.26
C LYS A 92 2.66 -13.32 -5.02
N ARG A 93 2.61 -13.88 -6.24
CA ARG A 93 3.80 -14.04 -7.10
C ARG A 93 4.42 -12.69 -7.44
N ASN A 94 3.60 -11.72 -7.82
CA ASN A 94 4.09 -10.39 -8.20
C ASN A 94 4.71 -9.65 -7.01
N ILE A 95 4.10 -9.72 -5.84
CA ILE A 95 4.68 -9.15 -4.62
C ILE A 95 6.01 -9.81 -4.28
N ALA A 96 6.11 -11.13 -4.37
CA ALA A 96 7.35 -11.85 -4.14
C ALA A 96 8.44 -11.43 -5.14
N GLN A 97 8.10 -11.27 -6.42
CA GLN A 97 9.03 -10.80 -7.45
C GLN A 97 9.52 -9.37 -7.17
N ILE A 98 8.63 -8.49 -6.74
CA ILE A 98 8.97 -7.11 -6.36
C ILE A 98 9.98 -7.13 -5.20
N ASN A 99 9.72 -7.92 -4.15
CA ASN A 99 10.60 -8.02 -2.99
C ASN A 99 11.95 -8.66 -3.34
N ASN A 100 11.95 -9.69 -4.17
CA ASN A 100 13.18 -10.34 -4.65
C ASN A 100 14.03 -9.43 -5.54
N SER A 101 13.45 -8.39 -6.11
CA SER A 101 14.15 -7.39 -6.91
C SER A 101 14.76 -6.26 -6.08
N GLY A 102 14.68 -6.33 -4.75
CA GLY A 102 15.17 -5.29 -3.84
C GLY A 102 14.21 -4.13 -3.64
N CYS A 103 12.99 -4.23 -4.14
CA CYS A 103 11.90 -3.28 -3.89
C CYS A 103 11.06 -3.72 -2.67
N PHE A 104 10.13 -2.87 -2.26
CA PHE A 104 9.29 -3.11 -1.08
C PHE A 104 7.83 -3.27 -1.51
N GLY A 105 7.35 -4.52 -1.52
CA GLY A 105 5.97 -4.86 -1.84
C GLY A 105 5.23 -5.39 -0.62
N PHE A 106 3.99 -4.94 -0.43
CA PHE A 106 3.15 -5.31 0.71
C PHE A 106 1.76 -5.72 0.24
N ILE A 107 1.19 -6.71 0.91
CA ILE A 107 -0.26 -6.92 0.92
C ILE A 107 -0.75 -6.31 2.23
N LEU A 108 -1.48 -5.22 2.13
CA LEU A 108 -1.85 -4.40 3.28
C LEU A 108 -3.33 -4.60 3.63
N TYR A 109 -3.55 -5.10 4.84
CA TYR A 109 -4.86 -5.23 5.46
C TYR A 109 -5.11 -4.06 6.42
N PRO A 110 -6.39 -3.76 6.76
CA PRO A 110 -6.70 -2.72 7.75
C PRO A 110 -5.97 -2.91 9.09
N GLU A 111 -5.78 -4.15 9.52
CA GLU A 111 -5.06 -4.51 10.75
C GLU A 111 -3.58 -4.13 10.71
N GLY A 112 -3.01 -4.00 9.52
CA GLY A 112 -1.63 -3.58 9.31
C GLY A 112 -1.43 -2.09 9.18
N PHE A 113 -2.49 -1.30 9.21
CA PHE A 113 -2.41 0.13 8.92
C PHE A 113 -1.51 0.89 9.90
N GLU A 114 -1.60 0.60 11.19
CA GLU A 114 -0.77 1.27 12.19
C GLU A 114 0.72 0.95 12.02
N THR A 115 1.06 -0.30 11.71
CA THR A 115 2.44 -0.69 11.39
C THR A 115 2.93 0.00 10.12
N PHE A 116 2.11 0.06 9.08
CA PHE A 116 2.42 0.76 7.84
C PHE A 116 2.68 2.26 8.07
N LYS A 117 1.87 2.91 8.91
CA LYS A 117 2.07 4.31 9.29
C LYS A 117 3.43 4.52 9.94
N LYS A 118 3.85 3.62 10.83
CA LYS A 118 5.17 3.69 11.47
C LYS A 118 6.31 3.58 10.45
N ILE A 119 6.17 2.68 9.47
CA ILE A 119 7.16 2.53 8.39
C ILE A 119 7.27 3.85 7.60
N VAL A 120 6.17 4.41 7.16
CA VAL A 120 6.15 5.66 6.39
C VAL A 120 6.74 6.82 7.20
N LYS A 121 6.36 6.96 8.48
CA LYS A 121 6.91 8.00 9.35
C LYS A 121 8.42 7.84 9.57
N GLY A 122 8.89 6.60 9.71
CA GLY A 122 10.32 6.31 9.81
C GLY A 122 11.08 6.72 8.56
N VAL A 123 10.53 6.43 7.38
CA VAL A 123 11.11 6.87 6.09
C VAL A 123 11.18 8.39 5.99
N LYS A 124 10.13 9.10 6.41
CA LYS A 124 10.10 10.57 6.41
C LYS A 124 11.17 11.20 7.30
N GLN A 125 11.51 10.57 8.40
CA GLN A 125 12.50 11.07 9.37
C GLN A 125 13.94 10.79 8.96
N CYS A 126 14.19 9.90 8.01
CA CYS A 126 15.52 9.59 7.53
C CYS A 126 16.01 10.69 6.58
N GLU A 127 17.18 11.27 6.90
CA GLU A 127 17.79 12.30 6.04
C GLU A 127 18.37 11.73 4.75
N PHE A 128 18.75 10.44 4.76
CA PHE A 128 19.35 9.77 3.60
C PHE A 128 18.74 8.37 3.43
N PRO A 129 18.42 7.95 2.18
CA PRO A 129 18.02 6.59 1.87
C PRO A 129 19.27 5.68 1.87
N THR A 130 19.78 5.36 3.04
CA THR A 130 20.97 4.53 3.25
C THR A 130 20.60 3.12 3.71
N ALA A 131 21.61 2.26 3.90
CA ALA A 131 21.44 0.94 4.48
C ALA A 131 20.68 0.94 5.81
N GLY A 132 20.80 2.01 6.61
CA GLY A 132 20.02 2.19 7.83
C GLY A 132 18.51 2.30 7.60
N LEU A 133 18.09 2.90 6.49
CA LEU A 133 16.68 2.98 6.11
C LEU A 133 16.15 1.60 5.70
N ILE A 134 16.92 0.85 4.94
CA ILE A 134 16.59 -0.52 4.55
C ILE A 134 16.43 -1.38 5.81
N SER A 135 17.37 -1.27 6.75
CA SER A 135 17.31 -1.97 8.03
C SER A 135 16.06 -1.61 8.85
N LEU A 136 15.64 -0.34 8.84
CA LEU A 136 14.42 0.10 9.51
C LEU A 136 13.17 -0.55 8.90
N ILE A 137 13.10 -0.61 7.58
CA ILE A 137 11.99 -1.23 6.86
C ILE A 137 11.99 -2.74 7.13
N ASP A 138 13.14 -3.40 7.07
CA ASP A 138 13.26 -4.83 7.35
C ASP A 138 12.82 -5.16 8.77
N ALA A 139 13.22 -4.35 9.76
CA ALA A 139 12.84 -4.55 11.16
C ALA A 139 11.30 -4.45 11.38
N HIS A 140 10.62 -3.64 10.57
CA HIS A 140 9.15 -3.50 10.65
C HIS A 140 8.41 -4.45 9.69
N THR A 141 9.10 -5.00 8.70
CA THR A 141 8.51 -5.92 7.72
C THR A 141 8.13 -7.26 8.34
N ASP A 142 8.86 -7.73 9.34
CA ASP A 142 8.50 -8.98 10.03
C ASP A 142 7.10 -8.91 10.66
N THR A 143 6.77 -7.76 11.24
CA THR A 143 5.42 -7.53 11.78
C THR A 143 4.37 -7.34 10.68
N ALA A 144 4.75 -6.72 9.57
CA ALA A 144 3.89 -6.54 8.41
C ALA A 144 3.75 -7.85 7.59
N CYS A 145 4.81 -8.66 7.52
CA CYS A 145 4.83 -9.95 6.83
C CYS A 145 3.83 -10.95 7.41
N ASP A 146 3.64 -10.98 8.72
CA ASP A 146 2.66 -11.86 9.35
C ASP A 146 1.23 -11.57 8.90
N MET A 147 1.00 -10.38 8.37
CA MET A 147 -0.29 -9.94 7.85
C MET A 147 -0.55 -10.36 6.40
N TRP A 148 0.49 -10.74 5.65
CA TRP A 148 0.34 -11.19 4.26
C TRP A 148 0.66 -12.67 4.07
N LYS A 149 1.02 -13.37 5.11
CA LYS A 149 1.20 -14.83 5.11
C LYS A 149 -0.12 -15.62 5.24
N GLY A 150 -1.23 -14.93 5.13
CA GLY A 150 -2.54 -15.56 5.21
C GLY A 150 -2.82 -16.59 4.13
#